data_cb2b1aa215d5afc76ad76cd9d84f2eec
#
_entry.id   cb2b1aa215d5afc76ad76cd9d84f2eec
#
_cell.length_a   1.000
_cell.length_b   1.000
_cell.length_c   1.000
_cell.angle_alpha   90.00
_cell.angle_beta   90.00
_cell.angle_gamma   90.00
#
_symmetry.space_group_name_H-M   'P 1'
#
loop_
_entity.id
_entity.type
_entity.pdbx_description
1 polymer ?
#
loop_
_entity_poly.entity_id
_entity_poly.type
_entity_poly.pdbx_seq_one_letter_code
_entity_poly.pdbx_strand_id
1 'polypeptide(L)'
;ETDDTFGIEKGLMTTIHSYTNDQRLLDLPHDNLYRARAAGVNIVPTTTGAASAVGLAIPELKGKLTGISLRVPTPDGSVTDLTALMKKNVTKEEVNAAMKKAADGPMKGILEYTEDPIVSSDIIGNPHSSIFAADWTQVLDGNLLKVISWYDNEWGYSCRTVDLIARVGKLL
;
A
#
# COMPACT_ATOMS: atom_id res chain seq x y z
N GLU A 1 8.86 8.47 -1.03
CA GLU A 1 10.31 8.21 -0.87
C GLU A 1 10.94 7.69 -2.15
N THR A 2 10.36 6.64 -2.77
CA THR A 2 10.88 6.13 -4.05
C THR A 2 10.85 7.20 -5.15
N ASP A 3 9.78 8.00 -5.22
CA ASP A 3 9.68 9.12 -6.18
C ASP A 3 10.67 10.23 -5.86
N ASP A 4 10.82 10.60 -4.60
CA ASP A 4 11.74 11.65 -4.16
C ASP A 4 13.20 11.33 -4.52
N THR A 5 13.58 10.05 -4.42
CA THR A 5 14.95 9.61 -4.61
C THR A 5 15.28 9.28 -6.08
N PHE A 6 14.38 8.59 -6.77
CA PHE A 6 14.65 8.01 -8.09
C PHE A 6 13.75 8.57 -9.20
N GLY A 7 12.61 9.14 -8.83
CA GLY A 7 11.59 9.65 -9.73
C GLY A 7 10.77 8.55 -10.41
N ILE A 8 9.46 8.62 -10.26
CA ILE A 8 8.52 7.72 -10.95
C ILE A 8 8.09 8.38 -12.27
N GLU A 9 8.21 7.66 -13.38
CA GLU A 9 7.65 8.08 -14.65
C GLU A 9 6.18 7.73 -14.74
N LYS A 10 5.85 6.46 -14.46
CA LYS A 10 4.48 5.92 -14.41
C LYS A 10 4.46 4.60 -13.65
N GLY A 11 3.30 4.17 -13.18
CA GLY A 11 3.18 2.89 -12.51
C GLY A 11 1.76 2.36 -12.38
N LEU A 12 1.69 1.08 -12.10
CA LEU A 12 0.46 0.35 -11.81
C LEU A 12 0.52 -0.20 -10.39
N MET A 13 -0.56 0.01 -9.65
CA MET A 13 -0.69 -0.48 -8.28
C MET A 13 -1.83 -1.49 -8.20
N THR A 14 -1.57 -2.61 -7.58
CA THR A 14 -2.62 -3.55 -7.19
C THR A 14 -2.62 -3.67 -5.67
N THR A 15 -3.75 -3.34 -5.05
CA THR A 15 -3.94 -3.61 -3.63
C THR A 15 -4.62 -4.95 -3.47
N ILE A 16 -3.97 -5.90 -2.83
CA ILE A 16 -4.56 -7.15 -2.37
C ILE A 16 -5.04 -6.88 -0.94
N HIS A 17 -6.35 -6.75 -0.79
CA HIS A 17 -6.96 -6.15 0.39
C HIS A 17 -7.88 -7.14 1.10
N SER A 18 -7.88 -7.14 2.41
CA SER A 18 -8.89 -7.85 3.20
C SER A 18 -10.30 -7.44 2.81
N TYR A 19 -11.27 -8.30 3.03
CA TYR A 19 -12.68 -7.93 2.80
C TYR A 19 -13.13 -6.87 3.81
N THR A 20 -14.13 -6.08 3.44
CA THR A 20 -14.67 -5.00 4.26
C THR A 20 -16.19 -5.04 4.30
N ASN A 21 -16.81 -4.30 5.22
CA ASN A 21 -18.26 -4.22 5.41
C ASN A 21 -19.05 -3.78 4.16
N ASP A 22 -18.39 -3.19 3.17
CA ASP A 22 -19.01 -2.86 1.89
C ASP A 22 -19.30 -4.11 1.02
N GLN A 23 -18.64 -5.24 1.30
CA GLN A 23 -18.90 -6.50 0.62
C GLN A 23 -20.01 -7.29 1.33
N ARG A 24 -20.68 -8.18 0.57
CA ARG A 24 -21.65 -9.10 1.15
C ARG A 24 -20.95 -10.30 1.77
N LEU A 25 -21.40 -10.72 2.96
CA LEU A 25 -20.89 -11.90 3.62
C LEU A 25 -21.30 -13.19 2.86
N LEU A 26 -22.55 -13.24 2.44
CA LEU A 26 -23.12 -14.25 1.53
C LEU A 26 -23.51 -13.58 0.22
N ASP A 27 -23.77 -14.38 -0.84
CA ASP A 27 -24.29 -13.88 -2.11
C ASP A 27 -25.63 -13.16 -1.88
N LEU A 28 -25.66 -11.85 -1.99
CA LEU A 28 -26.82 -10.98 -1.76
C LEU A 28 -26.77 -9.77 -2.69
N PRO A 29 -27.94 -9.14 -2.96
CA PRO A 29 -28.00 -7.95 -3.80
C PRO A 29 -27.05 -6.83 -3.34
N HIS A 30 -26.36 -6.23 -4.31
CA HIS A 30 -25.48 -5.08 -4.15
C HIS A 30 -25.39 -4.32 -5.47
N ASP A 31 -25.29 -2.99 -5.44
CA ASP A 31 -25.20 -2.15 -6.64
C ASP A 31 -23.97 -2.51 -7.51
N ASN A 32 -22.87 -2.88 -6.89
CA ASN A 32 -21.73 -3.45 -7.55
C ASN A 32 -21.81 -4.98 -7.54
N LEU A 33 -21.99 -5.58 -8.71
CA LEU A 33 -22.19 -7.03 -8.86
C LEU A 33 -21.00 -7.87 -8.36
N TYR A 34 -19.78 -7.36 -8.42
CA TYR A 34 -18.62 -8.05 -7.84
C TYR A 34 -18.70 -8.12 -6.31
N ARG A 35 -19.16 -7.03 -5.67
CA ARG A 35 -19.30 -6.95 -4.21
C ARG A 35 -20.56 -7.67 -3.69
N ALA A 36 -21.45 -8.09 -4.58
CA ALA A 36 -22.60 -8.92 -4.28
C ALA A 36 -22.21 -10.36 -3.91
N ARG A 37 -21.02 -10.79 -4.26
CA ARG A 37 -20.55 -12.15 -4.03
C ARG A 37 -19.95 -12.32 -2.63
N ALA A 38 -20.11 -13.52 -2.08
CA ALA A 38 -19.67 -13.89 -0.73
C ALA A 38 -18.18 -13.61 -0.51
N ALA A 39 -17.87 -12.70 0.41
CA ALA A 39 -16.52 -12.16 0.63
C ALA A 39 -15.52 -13.21 1.11
N GLY A 40 -15.95 -14.15 1.96
CA GLY A 40 -15.09 -15.15 2.61
C GLY A 40 -14.65 -16.30 1.72
N VAL A 41 -15.13 -16.38 0.46
CA VAL A 41 -14.85 -17.49 -0.47
C VAL A 41 -14.45 -17.04 -1.87
N ASN A 42 -14.37 -15.73 -2.12
CA ASN A 42 -14.08 -15.19 -3.44
C ASN A 42 -12.94 -14.18 -3.42
N ILE A 43 -12.14 -14.17 -4.48
CA ILE A 43 -11.30 -13.02 -4.84
C ILE A 43 -12.17 -12.08 -5.68
N VAL A 44 -12.38 -10.86 -5.18
CA VAL A 44 -13.30 -9.90 -5.77
C VAL A 44 -12.53 -8.69 -6.32
N PRO A 45 -12.47 -8.51 -7.66
CA PRO A 45 -11.90 -7.31 -8.24
C PRO A 45 -12.81 -6.10 -7.96
N THR A 46 -12.19 -4.97 -7.62
CA THR A 46 -12.92 -3.73 -7.39
C THR A 46 -12.05 -2.52 -7.73
N THR A 47 -12.69 -1.40 -7.91
CA THR A 47 -11.98 -0.13 -8.09
C THR A 47 -11.34 0.30 -6.76
N THR A 48 -10.25 1.07 -6.86
CA THR A 48 -9.64 1.73 -5.70
C THR A 48 -9.43 3.21 -5.99
N GLY A 49 -9.72 4.04 -5.01
CA GLY A 49 -9.37 5.46 -5.04
C GLY A 49 -7.91 5.73 -4.65
N ALA A 50 -7.17 4.73 -4.18
CA ALA A 50 -5.85 4.91 -3.62
C ALA A 50 -4.85 5.52 -4.61
N ALA A 51 -4.80 5.01 -5.85
CA ALA A 51 -3.90 5.56 -6.87
C ALA A 51 -4.24 7.01 -7.24
N SER A 52 -5.52 7.37 -7.25
CA SER A 52 -5.96 8.76 -7.48
C SER A 52 -5.63 9.66 -6.28
N ALA A 53 -5.76 9.13 -5.06
CA ALA A 53 -5.45 9.86 -3.83
C ALA A 53 -3.95 10.19 -3.72
N VAL A 54 -3.06 9.35 -4.24
CA VAL A 54 -1.62 9.67 -4.31
C VAL A 54 -1.38 10.97 -5.06
N GLY A 55 -2.06 11.19 -6.19
CA GLY A 55 -1.95 12.45 -6.95
C GLY A 55 -2.48 13.70 -6.24
N LEU A 56 -3.28 13.55 -5.18
CA LEU A 56 -3.70 14.66 -4.31
C LEU A 56 -2.64 14.98 -3.27
N ALA A 57 -1.98 13.96 -2.73
CA ALA A 57 -0.92 14.12 -1.72
C ALA A 57 0.43 14.48 -2.34
N ILE A 58 0.71 13.97 -3.54
CA ILE A 58 1.96 14.19 -4.29
C ILE A 58 1.58 14.65 -5.70
N PRO A 59 1.44 15.97 -5.92
CA PRO A 59 0.95 16.51 -7.20
C PRO A 59 1.77 16.10 -8.42
N GLU A 60 3.06 15.84 -8.25
CA GLU A 60 3.99 15.41 -9.29
C GLU A 60 3.65 14.02 -9.85
N LEU A 61 2.92 13.20 -9.08
CA LEU A 61 2.46 11.87 -9.46
C LEU A 61 1.04 11.85 -10.04
N LYS A 62 0.39 13.02 -10.14
CA LYS A 62 -0.95 13.11 -10.72
C LYS A 62 -0.97 12.60 -12.16
N GLY A 63 -1.82 11.58 -12.40
CA GLY A 63 -1.96 10.96 -13.71
C GLY A 63 -0.85 9.97 -14.09
N LYS A 64 0.17 9.78 -13.24
CA LYS A 64 1.24 8.81 -13.47
C LYS A 64 0.99 7.45 -12.85
N LEU A 65 0.13 7.39 -11.85
CA LEU A 65 -0.25 6.15 -11.16
C LEU A 65 -1.72 5.85 -11.38
N THR A 66 -2.02 4.58 -11.62
CA THR A 66 -3.37 4.04 -11.58
C THR A 66 -3.34 2.64 -10.97
N GLY A 67 -4.51 2.09 -10.64
CA GLY A 67 -4.52 0.77 -10.02
C GLY A 67 -5.92 0.22 -9.78
N ILE A 68 -5.92 -1.01 -9.31
CA ILE A 68 -7.11 -1.77 -8.92
C ILE A 68 -6.93 -2.33 -7.51
N SER A 69 -8.02 -2.84 -6.95
CA SER A 69 -7.98 -3.63 -5.72
C SER A 69 -8.55 -5.02 -5.98
N LEU A 70 -7.92 -6.02 -5.39
CA LEU A 70 -8.42 -7.38 -5.28
C LEU A 70 -8.78 -7.64 -3.82
N ARG A 71 -10.04 -7.79 -3.50
CA ARG A 71 -10.47 -8.22 -2.17
C ARG A 71 -10.28 -9.73 -2.06
N VAL A 72 -9.69 -10.18 -0.96
CA VAL A 72 -9.37 -11.59 -0.71
C VAL A 72 -10.06 -12.08 0.57
N PRO A 73 -10.25 -13.41 0.74
CA PRO A 73 -10.87 -14.01 1.93
C PRO A 73 -9.99 -13.92 3.19
N THR A 74 -9.57 -12.71 3.55
CA THR A 74 -8.72 -12.41 4.71
C THR A 74 -9.43 -11.32 5.52
N PRO A 75 -9.64 -11.48 6.83
CA PRO A 75 -10.42 -10.53 7.62
C PRO A 75 -9.69 -9.22 7.87
N ASP A 76 -8.37 -9.26 7.98
CA ASP A 76 -7.50 -8.11 8.20
C ASP A 76 -6.10 -8.38 7.64
N GLY A 77 -5.34 -7.31 7.40
CA GLY A 77 -4.01 -7.38 6.78
C GLY A 77 -4.08 -7.33 5.24
N SER A 78 -3.49 -6.30 4.69
CA SER A 78 -3.52 -6.00 3.26
C SER A 78 -2.11 -5.76 2.73
N VAL A 79 -1.93 -5.88 1.42
CA VAL A 79 -0.65 -5.65 0.75
C VAL A 79 -0.83 -4.84 -0.51
N THR A 80 0.07 -3.90 -0.73
CA THR A 80 0.19 -3.14 -1.98
C THR A 80 1.34 -3.70 -2.81
N ASP A 81 1.03 -4.05 -4.05
CA ASP A 81 1.98 -4.39 -5.11
C ASP A 81 2.07 -3.19 -6.05
N LEU A 82 3.21 -2.52 -6.05
CA LEU A 82 3.48 -1.42 -6.96
C LEU A 82 4.53 -1.83 -7.99
N THR A 83 4.18 -1.72 -9.26
CA THR A 83 5.13 -1.81 -10.38
C THR A 83 5.25 -0.44 -11.02
N ALA A 84 6.45 0.11 -11.06
CA ALA A 84 6.71 1.47 -11.54
C ALA A 84 7.89 1.52 -12.50
N LEU A 85 7.72 2.29 -13.58
CA LEU A 85 8.81 2.69 -14.44
C LEU A 85 9.51 3.89 -13.81
N MET A 86 10.80 3.73 -13.54
CA MET A 86 11.62 4.76 -12.90
C MET A 86 12.27 5.65 -13.95
N LYS A 87 12.50 6.92 -13.61
CA LYS A 87 13.20 7.86 -14.50
C LYS A 87 14.70 7.60 -14.60
N LYS A 88 15.25 6.86 -13.63
CA LYS A 88 16.66 6.48 -13.56
C LYS A 88 16.77 4.99 -13.40
N ASN A 89 17.89 4.43 -13.84
CA ASN A 89 18.23 3.07 -13.47
C ASN A 89 18.45 2.98 -11.96
N VAL A 90 17.98 1.88 -11.39
CA VAL A 90 18.06 1.57 -9.97
C VAL A 90 18.47 0.11 -9.80
N THR A 91 19.02 -0.23 -8.66
CA THR A 91 19.22 -1.61 -8.22
C THR A 91 18.33 -1.94 -7.03
N LYS A 92 18.13 -3.22 -6.76
CA LYS A 92 17.43 -3.69 -5.55
C LYS A 92 18.06 -3.11 -4.29
N GLU A 93 19.37 -3.11 -4.24
CA GLU A 93 20.18 -2.67 -3.09
C GLU A 93 20.00 -1.16 -2.84
N GLU A 94 20.02 -0.35 -3.90
CA GLU A 94 19.81 1.10 -3.81
C GLU A 94 18.39 1.43 -3.33
N VAL A 95 17.38 0.75 -3.85
CA VAL A 95 15.98 0.94 -3.43
C VAL A 95 15.81 0.53 -1.97
N ASN A 96 16.29 -0.65 -1.58
CA ASN A 96 16.19 -1.14 -0.22
C ASN A 96 16.93 -0.24 0.77
N ALA A 97 18.12 0.25 0.42
CA ALA A 97 18.88 1.19 1.25
C ALA A 97 18.15 2.53 1.44
N ALA A 98 17.52 3.05 0.39
CA ALA A 98 16.72 4.27 0.46
C ALA A 98 15.49 4.10 1.36
N MET A 99 14.76 2.98 1.22
CA MET A 99 13.59 2.68 2.04
C MET A 99 13.96 2.48 3.51
N LYS A 100 15.06 1.76 3.78
CA LYS A 100 15.58 1.59 5.14
C LYS A 100 15.97 2.92 5.77
N LYS A 101 16.69 3.75 5.03
CA LYS A 101 17.07 5.10 5.50
C LYS A 101 15.84 5.97 5.82
N ALA A 102 14.78 5.87 5.02
CA ALA A 102 13.54 6.59 5.27
C ALA A 102 12.84 6.08 6.55
N ALA A 103 12.75 4.76 6.71
CA ALA A 103 12.14 4.13 7.88
C ALA A 103 12.89 4.45 9.18
N ASP A 104 14.21 4.45 9.15
CA ASP A 104 15.05 4.78 10.31
C ASP A 104 15.08 6.31 10.60
N GLY A 105 14.72 7.13 9.64
CA GLY A 105 14.84 8.59 9.64
C GLY A 105 13.49 9.34 9.54
N PRO A 106 13.23 10.03 8.42
CA PRO A 106 12.11 10.98 8.32
C PRO A 106 10.72 10.33 8.40
N MET A 107 10.63 9.02 8.10
CA MET A 107 9.38 8.26 8.14
C MET A 107 9.28 7.30 9.33
N LYS A 108 10.13 7.49 10.33
CA LYS A 108 10.11 6.66 11.54
C LYS A 108 8.73 6.65 12.20
N GLY A 109 8.22 5.44 12.48
CA GLY A 109 6.88 5.23 13.04
C GLY A 109 5.74 5.31 12.03
N ILE A 110 6.03 5.63 10.76
CA ILE A 110 5.07 5.64 9.65
C ILE A 110 5.40 4.53 8.64
N LEU A 111 6.68 4.38 8.30
CA LEU A 111 7.22 3.34 7.45
C LEU A 111 8.04 2.38 8.31
N GLU A 112 7.81 1.09 8.14
CA GLU A 112 8.66 0.03 8.64
C GLU A 112 9.39 -0.64 7.48
N TYR A 113 10.62 -1.04 7.70
CA TYR A 113 11.43 -1.82 6.78
C TYR A 113 11.67 -3.21 7.38
N THR A 114 11.39 -4.26 6.61
CA THR A 114 11.63 -5.63 7.07
C THR A 114 12.30 -6.50 5.98
N GLU A 115 13.13 -7.43 6.43
CA GLU A 115 13.68 -8.54 5.65
C GLU A 115 13.11 -9.89 6.11
N ASP A 116 12.20 -9.86 7.10
CA ASP A 116 11.57 -11.06 7.62
C ASP A 116 10.54 -11.62 6.63
N PRO A 117 10.36 -12.95 6.58
CA PRO A 117 9.39 -13.61 5.70
C PRO A 117 7.96 -13.50 6.27
N ILE A 118 7.41 -12.29 6.30
CA ILE A 118 6.09 -12.00 6.86
C ILE A 118 4.94 -12.28 5.90
N VAL A 119 3.78 -12.59 6.48
CA VAL A 119 2.49 -12.74 5.80
C VAL A 119 1.43 -11.88 6.48
N SER A 120 0.20 -11.85 5.94
CA SER A 120 -0.86 -10.95 6.42
C SER A 120 -1.18 -11.05 7.91
N SER A 121 -1.08 -12.23 8.52
CA SER A 121 -1.34 -12.40 9.96
C SER A 121 -0.27 -11.79 10.86
N ASP A 122 0.95 -11.62 10.36
CA ASP A 122 2.09 -11.09 11.13
C ASP A 122 2.00 -9.58 11.34
N ILE A 123 1.23 -8.88 10.47
CA ILE A 123 1.14 -7.42 10.51
C ILE A 123 -0.11 -6.92 11.23
N ILE A 124 -0.95 -7.81 11.74
CA ILE A 124 -2.14 -7.43 12.51
C ILE A 124 -1.73 -6.72 13.80
N GLY A 125 -2.29 -5.52 14.02
CA GLY A 125 -1.93 -4.66 15.15
C GLY A 125 -0.66 -3.83 14.93
N ASN A 126 -0.01 -3.93 13.77
CA ASN A 126 1.15 -3.10 13.47
C ASN A 126 0.70 -1.65 13.16
N PRO A 127 1.22 -0.64 13.89
CA PRO A 127 0.77 0.75 13.77
C PRO A 127 1.33 1.48 12.54
N HIS A 128 2.30 0.91 11.81
CA HIS A 128 2.88 1.57 10.66
C HIS A 128 1.89 1.64 9.49
N SER A 129 1.93 2.74 8.76
CA SER A 129 1.10 2.92 7.55
C SER A 129 1.57 2.06 6.39
N SER A 130 2.82 1.64 6.41
CA SER A 130 3.44 0.83 5.36
C SER A 130 4.60 0.04 5.96
N ILE A 131 4.64 -1.27 5.68
CA ILE A 131 5.69 -2.20 6.09
C ILE A 131 6.33 -2.70 4.80
N PHE A 132 7.48 -2.14 4.46
CA PHE A 132 8.19 -2.44 3.22
C PHE A 132 8.91 -3.78 3.31
N ALA A 133 8.53 -4.73 2.46
CA ALA A 133 9.12 -6.07 2.41
C ALA A 133 10.29 -6.10 1.41
N ALA A 134 11.50 -5.90 1.91
CA ALA A 134 12.71 -5.70 1.12
C ALA A 134 13.09 -6.91 0.25
N ASP A 135 12.78 -8.11 0.70
CA ASP A 135 13.07 -9.34 -0.05
C ASP A 135 12.34 -9.42 -1.39
N TRP A 136 11.16 -8.80 -1.46
CA TRP A 136 10.31 -8.78 -2.66
C TRP A 136 10.60 -7.63 -3.62
N THR A 137 11.60 -6.80 -3.34
CA THR A 137 12.05 -5.79 -4.30
C THR A 137 12.66 -6.45 -5.52
N GLN A 138 12.13 -6.12 -6.70
CA GLN A 138 12.61 -6.63 -7.98
C GLN A 138 12.84 -5.47 -8.95
N VAL A 139 13.89 -5.58 -9.74
CA VAL A 139 14.21 -4.62 -10.81
C VAL A 139 14.40 -5.39 -12.11
N LEU A 140 13.71 -4.99 -13.16
CA LEU A 140 13.84 -5.54 -14.49
C LEU A 140 14.34 -4.43 -15.44
N ASP A 141 15.29 -4.77 -16.30
CA ASP A 141 15.90 -3.85 -17.29
C ASP A 141 16.41 -2.52 -16.70
N GLY A 142 16.81 -2.56 -15.43
CA GLY A 142 17.41 -1.42 -14.70
C GLY A 142 16.42 -0.35 -14.24
N ASN A 143 15.23 -0.24 -14.79
CA ASN A 143 14.30 0.82 -14.42
C ASN A 143 12.84 0.41 -14.24
N LEU A 144 12.48 -0.85 -14.45
CA LEU A 144 11.14 -1.35 -14.08
C LEU A 144 11.21 -1.94 -12.67
N LEU A 145 10.79 -1.17 -11.70
CA LEU A 145 10.80 -1.50 -10.28
C LEU A 145 9.48 -2.14 -9.85
N LYS A 146 9.57 -3.24 -9.09
CA LYS A 146 8.44 -3.82 -8.35
C LYS A 146 8.76 -3.85 -6.87
N VAL A 147 7.82 -3.37 -6.05
CA VAL A 147 7.90 -3.39 -4.59
C VAL A 147 6.61 -3.87 -3.95
N ILE A 148 6.75 -4.50 -2.79
CA ILE A 148 5.65 -5.00 -1.96
C ILE A 148 5.68 -4.29 -0.62
N SER A 149 4.51 -3.82 -0.18
CA SER A 149 4.37 -3.19 1.12
C SER A 149 3.09 -3.64 1.81
N TRP A 150 3.21 -4.12 3.05
CA TRP A 150 2.11 -4.58 3.88
C TRP A 150 1.55 -3.45 4.73
N TYR A 151 0.32 -3.58 5.18
CA TYR A 151 -0.31 -2.70 6.15
C TYR A 151 -1.53 -3.36 6.81
N ASP A 152 -1.70 -3.08 8.09
CA ASP A 152 -2.97 -3.34 8.76
C ASP A 152 -3.95 -2.24 8.34
N ASN A 153 -4.96 -2.60 7.54
CA ASN A 153 -5.89 -1.64 6.95
C ASN A 153 -6.84 -1.00 7.95
N GLU A 154 -6.95 -1.56 9.16
CA GLU A 154 -7.77 -1.03 10.25
C GLU A 154 -6.90 -0.25 11.26
N TRP A 155 -5.87 -0.89 11.79
CA TRP A 155 -5.06 -0.32 12.87
C TRP A 155 -4.15 0.81 12.39
N GLY A 156 -3.47 0.63 11.29
CA GLY A 156 -2.57 1.66 10.74
C GLY A 156 -3.29 2.97 10.45
N TYR A 157 -4.47 2.92 9.83
CA TYR A 157 -5.30 4.10 9.60
C TYR A 157 -5.79 4.74 10.90
N SER A 158 -6.22 3.94 11.87
CA SER A 158 -6.66 4.41 13.18
C SER A 158 -5.55 5.15 13.92
N CYS A 159 -4.32 4.63 13.89
CA CYS A 159 -3.15 5.31 14.44
C CYS A 159 -2.89 6.67 13.77
N ARG A 160 -2.95 6.74 12.43
CA ARG A 160 -2.79 8.02 11.70
C ARG A 160 -3.89 9.02 12.02
N THR A 161 -5.11 8.56 12.25
CA THR A 161 -6.21 9.44 12.67
C THR A 161 -5.94 10.06 14.04
N VAL A 162 -5.46 9.27 15.00
CA VAL A 162 -5.07 9.78 16.33
C VAL A 162 -3.91 10.78 16.23
N ASP A 163 -2.89 10.49 15.42
CA ASP A 163 -1.77 11.40 15.18
C ASP A 163 -2.24 12.73 14.59
N LEU A 164 -3.19 12.69 13.65
CA LEU A 164 -3.77 13.89 13.07
C LEU A 164 -4.53 14.72 14.11
N ILE A 165 -5.35 14.09 14.95
CA ILE A 165 -6.09 14.74 16.03
C ILE A 165 -5.10 15.41 16.99
N ALA A 166 -4.06 14.69 17.41
CA ALA A 166 -3.03 15.23 18.31
C ALA A 166 -2.28 16.42 17.68
N ARG A 167 -2.05 16.39 16.36
CA ARG A 167 -1.42 17.50 15.63
C ARG A 167 -2.32 18.73 15.56
N VAL A 168 -3.61 18.54 15.25
CA VAL A 168 -4.60 19.64 15.20
C VAL A 168 -4.76 20.25 16.59
N GLY A 169 -4.85 19.42 17.65
CA GLY A 169 -4.94 19.91 19.04
C GLY A 169 -3.77 20.77 19.51
N LYS A 170 -2.61 20.68 18.84
CA LYS A 170 -1.45 21.56 19.12
C LYS A 170 -1.52 22.91 18.40
N LEU A 171 -2.46 23.07 17.47
CA LEU A 171 -2.66 24.31 16.71
C LEU A 171 -3.80 25.17 17.29
N LEU A 172 -4.58 24.62 18.21
CA LEU A 172 -5.65 25.27 18.96
C LEU A 172 -5.15 25.79 20.30
#